data_983829b52e8a072a9715510fab561f8f
#
_entry.id   983829b52e8a072a9715510fab561f8f
#
_cell.length_a   1.000
_cell.length_b   1.000
_cell.length_c   1.000
_cell.angle_alpha   90.00
_cell.angle_beta   90.00
_cell.angle_gamma   90.00
#
_symmetry.space_group_name_H-M   'P 1'
#
loop_
_entity.id
_entity.type
_entity.pdbx_description
1 polymer ?
#
loop_
_entity_poly.entity_id
_entity_poly.type
_entity_poly.pdbx_seq_one_letter_code
_entity_poly.pdbx_strand_id
1 'polypeptide(L)'
;MSKNRLGYAAFLIAIVFSLADTALAAEKPNVLLIINDQHNGSIMTQRGYPYVDTPAIDRLAAEGVTFTRAYTTYPICKAMRYSLMTGMMVSQVCPDCSGKFQNVTSRKSLGTRMREAGYETAYFGKWHVGQTGLGEVADWHGFDTYIDHSSSKGGDTYTRNNILGWLREEREGPFFLVASFMNPHDSAELGRAIAGFREGITFKDEPVDWQGIDVEKDAPPLPANFGVMENEPEGFTVRRPQGPDEKYWSSHPTAKWTEEDWRRYMWGYDRLVEMMDAHVGLVLDELEKQGLMDDTVIIFTSDHGDGHASHRWNMKMSFYEESVNIPF
;
A
#
# COMPACT_ATOMS: atom_id res chain seq x y z
N MET A 1 -52.15 -26.52 48.77
CA MET A 1 -50.80 -25.94 48.69
C MET A 1 -50.05 -26.40 47.43
N SER A 2 -50.52 -26.14 46.21
CA SER A 2 -49.86 -26.64 44.99
C SER A 2 -49.94 -25.74 43.76
N LYS A 3 -50.45 -24.52 43.87
CA LYS A 3 -50.58 -23.59 42.73
C LYS A 3 -49.43 -22.57 42.57
N ASN A 4 -48.53 -22.43 43.55
CA ASN A 4 -47.47 -21.42 43.48
C ASN A 4 -46.11 -21.94 42.98
N ARG A 5 -45.94 -23.24 42.81
CA ARG A 5 -44.63 -23.77 42.30
C ARG A 5 -44.48 -23.72 40.78
N LEU A 6 -45.57 -23.72 40.00
CA LEU A 6 -45.53 -23.61 38.56
C LEU A 6 -45.20 -22.15 38.08
N GLY A 7 -45.63 -21.14 38.87
CA GLY A 7 -45.38 -19.74 38.52
C GLY A 7 -43.90 -19.34 38.63
N TYR A 8 -43.19 -19.86 39.61
CA TYR A 8 -41.76 -19.58 39.81
C TYR A 8 -40.86 -20.28 38.79
N ALA A 9 -41.23 -21.49 38.34
CA ALA A 9 -40.49 -22.21 37.29
C ALA A 9 -40.60 -21.54 35.93
N ALA A 10 -41.80 -21.03 35.57
CA ALA A 10 -42.02 -20.31 34.33
C ALA A 10 -41.29 -18.96 34.31
N PHE A 11 -41.22 -18.24 35.46
CA PHE A 11 -40.51 -16.97 35.57
C PHE A 11 -38.98 -17.14 35.52
N LEU A 12 -38.44 -18.18 36.15
CA LEU A 12 -37.00 -18.52 36.07
C LEU A 12 -36.58 -18.98 34.67
N ILE A 13 -37.41 -19.71 33.95
CA ILE A 13 -37.14 -20.11 32.54
C ILE A 13 -37.20 -18.91 31.63
N ALA A 14 -38.12 -17.97 31.81
CA ALA A 14 -38.18 -16.72 31.03
C ALA A 14 -36.95 -15.81 31.26
N ILE A 15 -36.42 -15.75 32.49
CA ILE A 15 -35.19 -14.99 32.79
C ILE A 15 -33.95 -15.66 32.19
N VAL A 16 -33.87 -17.00 32.20
CA VAL A 16 -32.76 -17.75 31.59
C VAL A 16 -32.79 -17.62 30.04
N PHE A 17 -33.94 -17.62 29.41
CA PHE A 17 -34.08 -17.37 27.97
C PHE A 17 -33.82 -15.91 27.60
N SER A 18 -34.18 -14.95 28.44
CA SER A 18 -33.85 -13.52 28.24
C SER A 18 -32.36 -13.21 28.42
N LEU A 19 -31.62 -14.02 29.19
CA LEU A 19 -30.16 -13.91 29.34
C LEU A 19 -29.37 -14.70 28.29
N ALA A 20 -30.02 -15.65 27.59
CA ALA A 20 -29.37 -16.42 26.53
C ALA A 20 -29.36 -15.68 25.16
N ASP A 21 -30.24 -14.73 24.94
CA ASP A 21 -30.24 -13.89 23.73
C ASP A 21 -29.23 -12.71 23.79
N THR A 22 -28.56 -12.50 24.90
CA THR A 22 -27.34 -11.72 24.98
C THR A 22 -26.10 -12.61 24.80
N ALA A 23 -26.15 -13.60 23.94
CA ALA A 23 -24.93 -14.05 23.30
C ALA A 23 -24.35 -12.81 22.61
N LEU A 24 -23.34 -12.20 23.25
CA LEU A 24 -22.56 -11.10 22.75
C LEU A 24 -22.28 -11.38 21.28
N ALA A 25 -23.03 -10.76 20.38
CA ALA A 25 -22.55 -10.62 19.01
C ALA A 25 -21.17 -9.97 19.21
N ALA A 26 -20.11 -10.70 18.93
CA ALA A 26 -18.76 -10.16 19.04
C ALA A 26 -18.78 -8.83 18.29
N GLU A 27 -18.44 -7.75 18.99
CA GLU A 27 -18.39 -6.44 18.36
C GLU A 27 -17.46 -6.57 17.16
N LYS A 28 -17.89 -6.05 16.01
CA LYS A 28 -17.07 -6.11 14.81
C LYS A 28 -15.80 -5.31 15.05
N PRO A 29 -14.61 -5.88 14.81
CA PRO A 29 -13.39 -5.12 14.97
C PRO A 29 -13.34 -3.97 13.96
N ASN A 30 -12.63 -2.92 14.28
CA ASN A 30 -12.19 -1.93 13.31
C ASN A 30 -11.25 -2.60 12.29
N VAL A 31 -11.17 -2.04 11.10
CA VAL A 31 -10.24 -2.51 10.05
C VAL A 31 -9.44 -1.34 9.53
N LEU A 32 -8.13 -1.40 9.67
CA LEU A 32 -7.19 -0.48 9.05
C LEU A 32 -6.43 -1.19 7.93
N LEU A 33 -6.61 -0.75 6.69
CA LEU A 33 -5.87 -1.21 5.53
C LEU A 33 -4.81 -0.17 5.14
N ILE A 34 -3.54 -0.48 5.35
CA ILE A 34 -2.39 0.34 4.98
C ILE A 34 -1.86 -0.16 3.64
N ILE A 35 -1.81 0.71 2.64
CA ILE A 35 -1.33 0.39 1.30
C ILE A 35 -0.21 1.35 0.93
N ASN A 36 0.97 0.81 0.65
CA ASN A 36 2.07 1.58 0.06
C ASN A 36 2.04 1.50 -1.46
N ASP A 37 2.69 2.44 -2.12
CA ASP A 37 2.91 2.36 -3.56
C ASP A 37 4.35 1.99 -3.86
N GLN A 38 4.54 0.88 -4.58
CA GLN A 38 5.84 0.43 -5.11
C GLN A 38 6.80 -0.15 -4.05
N HIS A 39 6.29 -0.75 -2.95
CA HIS A 39 7.14 -1.34 -1.92
C HIS A 39 7.47 -2.80 -2.24
N ASN A 40 8.74 -3.07 -2.53
CA ASN A 40 9.29 -4.41 -2.73
C ASN A 40 9.25 -5.21 -1.43
N GLY A 41 8.62 -6.40 -1.45
CA GLY A 41 8.41 -7.22 -0.26
C GLY A 41 9.67 -7.73 0.43
N SER A 42 10.85 -7.59 -0.18
CA SER A 42 12.13 -7.97 0.43
C SER A 42 12.85 -6.79 1.13
N ILE A 43 12.43 -5.54 0.89
CA ILE A 43 13.09 -4.35 1.42
C ILE A 43 12.47 -3.94 2.76
N MET A 44 12.73 -4.73 3.78
CA MET A 44 12.27 -4.52 5.16
C MET A 44 13.26 -5.18 6.13
N THR A 45 13.42 -4.60 7.32
CA THR A 45 14.31 -5.16 8.38
C THR A 45 13.95 -6.60 8.72
N GLN A 46 12.67 -6.89 8.90
CA GLN A 46 12.18 -8.24 9.24
C GLN A 46 12.45 -9.31 8.15
N ARG A 47 12.77 -8.90 6.93
CA ARG A 47 13.22 -9.79 5.84
C ARG A 47 14.72 -9.97 5.80
N GLY A 48 15.45 -9.34 6.72
CA GLY A 48 16.90 -9.39 6.81
C GLY A 48 17.61 -8.46 5.82
N TYR A 49 16.90 -7.49 5.24
CA TYR A 49 17.54 -6.46 4.42
C TYR A 49 18.22 -5.42 5.34
N PRO A 50 19.57 -5.30 5.30
CA PRO A 50 20.30 -4.60 6.34
C PRO A 50 20.46 -3.08 6.10
N TYR A 51 19.88 -2.54 5.02
CA TYR A 51 20.08 -1.14 4.60
C TYR A 51 18.87 -0.25 4.86
N VAL A 52 17.82 -0.79 5.50
CA VAL A 52 16.65 -0.04 5.96
C VAL A 52 16.39 -0.31 7.44
N ASP A 53 15.77 0.67 8.09
CA ASP A 53 15.21 0.52 9.44
C ASP A 53 13.69 0.75 9.36
N THR A 54 12.91 -0.32 9.62
CA THR A 54 11.44 -0.32 9.48
C THR A 54 10.74 -0.75 10.77
N PRO A 55 10.92 0.00 11.88
CA PRO A 55 10.42 -0.39 13.20
C PRO A 55 8.89 -0.51 13.27
N ALA A 56 8.12 0.27 12.51
CA ALA A 56 6.67 0.18 12.51
C ALA A 56 6.19 -1.12 11.82
N ILE A 57 6.80 -1.48 10.70
CA ILE A 57 6.52 -2.75 10.01
C ILE A 57 6.97 -3.92 10.89
N ASP A 58 8.13 -3.82 11.54
CA ASP A 58 8.65 -4.85 12.44
C ASP A 58 7.72 -5.05 13.64
N ARG A 59 7.12 -3.99 14.19
CA ARG A 59 6.08 -4.07 15.22
C ARG A 59 4.88 -4.86 14.72
N LEU A 60 4.34 -4.54 13.54
CA LEU A 60 3.22 -5.28 12.95
C LEU A 60 3.55 -6.76 12.72
N ALA A 61 4.77 -7.05 12.26
CA ALA A 61 5.23 -8.41 12.04
C ALA A 61 5.38 -9.21 13.34
N ALA A 62 5.82 -8.56 14.42
CA ALA A 62 6.00 -9.20 15.72
C ALA A 62 4.66 -9.54 16.41
N GLU A 63 3.63 -8.71 16.17
CA GLU A 63 2.30 -8.85 16.78
C GLU A 63 1.30 -9.60 15.88
N GLY A 64 1.64 -9.85 14.62
CA GLY A 64 0.74 -10.38 13.61
C GLY A 64 1.24 -11.62 12.88
N VAL A 65 0.77 -11.76 11.64
CA VAL A 65 1.14 -12.85 10.72
C VAL A 65 1.75 -12.24 9.46
N THR A 66 2.96 -12.66 9.13
CA THR A 66 3.65 -12.22 7.91
C THR A 66 3.56 -13.29 6.84
N PHE A 67 3.05 -12.93 5.67
CA PHE A 67 3.02 -13.79 4.49
C PHE A 67 4.26 -13.55 3.63
N THR A 68 5.14 -14.53 3.58
CA THR A 68 6.41 -14.41 2.85
C THR A 68 6.24 -14.50 1.32
N ARG A 69 5.09 -14.96 0.85
CA ARG A 69 4.74 -15.15 -0.56
C ARG A 69 3.39 -14.52 -0.88
N ALA A 70 3.32 -13.19 -0.72
CA ALA A 70 2.20 -12.40 -1.17
C ALA A 70 2.53 -11.75 -2.52
N TYR A 71 1.65 -11.90 -3.50
CA TYR A 71 1.90 -11.44 -4.86
C TYR A 71 0.81 -10.49 -5.33
N THR A 72 1.22 -9.39 -5.96
CA THR A 72 0.28 -8.48 -6.59
C THR A 72 -0.44 -9.14 -7.77
N THR A 73 -1.68 -8.76 -8.01
CA THR A 73 -2.44 -9.25 -9.16
C THR A 73 -1.89 -8.76 -10.49
N TYR A 74 -1.20 -7.63 -10.48
CA TYR A 74 -0.52 -7.03 -11.63
C TYR A 74 0.44 -5.93 -11.16
N PRO A 75 1.72 -5.92 -11.58
CA PRO A 75 2.74 -5.00 -11.08
C PRO A 75 2.61 -3.59 -11.70
N ILE A 76 1.44 -3.00 -11.62
CA ILE A 76 1.13 -1.61 -12.00
C ILE A 76 0.06 -1.06 -11.04
N CYS A 77 0.34 0.06 -10.41
CA CYS A 77 -0.49 0.66 -9.38
C CYS A 77 -1.97 0.80 -9.78
N LYS A 78 -2.27 1.38 -10.94
CA LYS A 78 -3.66 1.54 -11.40
C LYS A 78 -4.37 0.20 -11.53
N ALA A 79 -3.73 -0.79 -12.17
CA ALA A 79 -4.34 -2.09 -12.43
C ALA A 79 -4.61 -2.86 -11.14
N MET A 80 -3.61 -2.92 -10.25
CA MET A 80 -3.77 -3.58 -8.95
C MET A 80 -4.85 -2.91 -8.10
N ARG A 81 -4.86 -1.57 -8.03
CA ARG A 81 -5.84 -0.81 -7.23
C ARG A 81 -7.27 -1.03 -7.72
N TYR A 82 -7.49 -1.16 -9.03
CA TYR A 82 -8.77 -1.62 -9.56
C TYR A 82 -9.12 -3.03 -9.09
N SER A 83 -8.17 -3.98 -9.13
CA SER A 83 -8.39 -5.32 -8.60
C SER A 83 -8.75 -5.31 -7.13
N LEU A 84 -8.02 -4.54 -6.32
CA LEU A 84 -8.27 -4.42 -4.89
C LEU A 84 -9.66 -3.87 -4.58
N MET A 85 -10.04 -2.78 -5.26
CA MET A 85 -11.33 -2.12 -4.99
C MET A 85 -12.53 -2.90 -5.52
N THR A 86 -12.36 -3.73 -6.54
CA THR A 86 -13.45 -4.49 -7.17
C THR A 86 -13.52 -5.95 -6.73
N GLY A 87 -12.40 -6.53 -6.25
CA GLY A 87 -12.24 -7.96 -6.06
C GLY A 87 -12.15 -8.75 -7.37
N MET A 88 -11.84 -8.08 -8.50
CA MET A 88 -11.73 -8.69 -9.83
C MET A 88 -10.28 -8.80 -10.26
N MET A 89 -9.93 -9.85 -11.00
CA MET A 89 -8.61 -9.95 -11.63
C MET A 89 -8.47 -8.87 -12.72
N VAL A 90 -7.24 -8.40 -12.94
CA VAL A 90 -6.96 -7.37 -13.98
C VAL A 90 -7.45 -7.79 -15.35
N SER A 91 -7.33 -9.08 -15.71
CA SER A 91 -7.86 -9.62 -16.96
C SER A 91 -9.38 -9.47 -17.14
N GLN A 92 -10.13 -9.29 -16.05
CA GLN A 92 -11.57 -9.08 -16.09
C GLN A 92 -11.93 -7.59 -16.22
N VAL A 93 -11.11 -6.69 -15.69
CA VAL A 93 -11.36 -5.23 -15.71
C VAL A 93 -10.60 -4.52 -16.83
N CYS A 94 -9.55 -5.13 -17.37
CA CYS A 94 -8.76 -4.66 -18.52
C CYS A 94 -8.36 -5.84 -19.41
N PRO A 95 -9.31 -6.45 -20.14
CA PRO A 95 -9.07 -7.71 -20.87
C PRO A 95 -7.98 -7.61 -21.95
N ASP A 96 -7.84 -6.45 -22.56
CA ASP A 96 -6.87 -6.18 -23.63
C ASP A 96 -5.59 -5.49 -23.13
N CYS A 97 -5.47 -5.29 -21.83
CA CYS A 97 -4.34 -4.58 -21.19
C CYS A 97 -4.04 -3.21 -21.81
N SER A 98 -5.00 -2.60 -22.51
CA SER A 98 -4.87 -1.29 -23.17
C SER A 98 -4.77 -0.12 -22.17
N GLY A 99 -4.93 -0.39 -20.88
CA GLY A 99 -5.08 0.62 -19.83
C GLY A 99 -6.49 1.24 -19.77
N LYS A 100 -7.43 0.75 -20.60
CA LYS A 100 -8.84 1.10 -20.54
C LYS A 100 -9.57 0.11 -19.65
N PHE A 101 -9.88 0.54 -18.45
CA PHE A 101 -10.60 -0.30 -17.48
C PHE A 101 -12.10 -0.29 -17.79
N GLN A 102 -12.68 -1.49 -17.86
CA GLN A 102 -14.07 -1.73 -18.22
C GLN A 102 -14.80 -2.46 -17.09
N ASN A 103 -16.11 -2.35 -17.08
CA ASN A 103 -16.99 -3.08 -16.14
C ASN A 103 -16.69 -2.86 -14.64
N VAL A 104 -15.94 -1.83 -14.30
CA VAL A 104 -15.56 -1.56 -12.90
C VAL A 104 -16.79 -1.30 -12.05
N THR A 105 -17.74 -0.55 -12.60
CA THR A 105 -18.99 -0.16 -11.93
C THR A 105 -20.04 -1.26 -11.88
N SER A 106 -19.82 -2.36 -12.61
CA SER A 106 -20.68 -3.54 -12.53
C SER A 106 -20.62 -4.25 -11.18
N ARG A 107 -19.61 -3.90 -10.36
CA ARG A 107 -19.42 -4.42 -9.02
C ARG A 107 -19.39 -3.29 -7.99
N LYS A 108 -19.92 -3.59 -6.80
CA LYS A 108 -19.76 -2.72 -5.65
C LYS A 108 -18.28 -2.65 -5.27
N SER A 109 -17.80 -1.46 -4.98
CA SER A 109 -16.43 -1.26 -4.49
C SER A 109 -16.23 -1.87 -3.11
N LEU A 110 -14.98 -2.00 -2.69
CA LEU A 110 -14.62 -2.40 -1.32
C LEU A 110 -15.24 -1.44 -0.29
N GLY A 111 -15.16 -0.12 -0.51
CA GLY A 111 -15.77 0.88 0.37
C GLY A 111 -17.29 0.69 0.50
N THR A 112 -18.00 0.50 -0.63
CA THR A 112 -19.45 0.23 -0.62
C THR A 112 -19.78 -1.04 0.16
N ARG A 113 -19.01 -2.12 0.01
CA ARG A 113 -19.24 -3.38 0.73
C ARG A 113 -19.04 -3.24 2.24
N MET A 114 -18.00 -2.52 2.65
CA MET A 114 -17.75 -2.29 4.07
C MET A 114 -18.80 -1.39 4.70
N ARG A 115 -19.25 -0.35 3.99
CA ARG A 115 -20.36 0.49 4.43
C ARG A 115 -21.68 -0.31 4.58
N GLU A 116 -22.01 -1.15 3.62
CA GLU A 116 -23.18 -2.04 3.70
C GLU A 116 -23.06 -3.09 4.82
N ALA A 117 -21.85 -3.44 5.18
CA ALA A 117 -21.57 -4.27 6.34
C ALA A 117 -21.67 -3.51 7.67
N GLY A 118 -21.98 -2.21 7.66
CA GLY A 118 -22.20 -1.38 8.85
C GLY A 118 -20.92 -0.76 9.42
N TYR A 119 -19.89 -0.57 8.61
CA TYR A 119 -18.70 0.19 8.98
C TYR A 119 -18.84 1.65 8.56
N GLU A 120 -18.39 2.57 9.41
CA GLU A 120 -18.02 3.91 8.95
C GLU A 120 -16.76 3.80 8.09
N THR A 121 -16.77 4.40 6.89
CA THR A 121 -15.71 4.13 5.90
C THR A 121 -14.94 5.39 5.55
N ALA A 122 -13.60 5.30 5.58
CA ALA A 122 -12.72 6.40 5.21
C ALA A 122 -11.58 5.94 4.30
N TYR A 123 -11.20 6.82 3.37
CA TYR A 123 -10.05 6.64 2.48
C TYR A 123 -9.21 7.92 2.44
N PHE A 124 -7.93 7.80 2.73
CA PHE A 124 -6.97 8.91 2.65
C PHE A 124 -5.74 8.50 1.85
N GLY A 125 -5.33 9.36 0.91
CA GLY A 125 -4.10 9.20 0.16
C GLY A 125 -4.29 8.84 -1.30
N LYS A 126 -3.36 8.09 -1.88
CA LYS A 126 -3.35 7.76 -3.29
C LYS A 126 -4.50 6.84 -3.70
N TRP A 127 -5.41 7.35 -4.53
CA TRP A 127 -6.51 6.55 -5.09
C TRP A 127 -6.14 5.84 -6.39
N HIS A 128 -5.80 6.60 -7.40
CA HIS A 128 -5.38 6.15 -8.73
C HIS A 128 -6.37 5.19 -9.44
N VAL A 129 -7.63 5.21 -9.06
CA VAL A 129 -8.74 4.48 -9.70
C VAL A 129 -9.68 5.53 -10.33
N GLY A 130 -9.91 5.48 -11.65
CA GLY A 130 -11.00 6.23 -12.25
C GLY A 130 -10.66 7.52 -13.01
N GLN A 131 -9.45 7.78 -13.45
CA GLN A 131 -9.13 8.99 -14.24
C GLN A 131 -9.53 8.95 -15.72
N THR A 132 -10.15 7.89 -16.24
CA THR A 132 -10.54 7.80 -17.64
C THR A 132 -12.00 7.40 -17.78
N GLY A 133 -12.88 8.38 -17.99
CA GLY A 133 -14.25 8.16 -18.44
C GLY A 133 -15.27 7.80 -17.36
N LEU A 134 -14.92 7.85 -16.09
CA LEU A 134 -15.84 7.61 -14.98
C LEU A 134 -16.48 8.92 -14.44
N GLY A 135 -16.65 9.94 -15.28
CA GLY A 135 -17.25 11.22 -14.87
C GLY A 135 -18.65 11.13 -14.25
N GLU A 136 -19.29 9.98 -14.29
CA GLU A 136 -20.59 9.72 -13.67
C GLU A 136 -20.52 8.88 -12.38
N VAL A 137 -19.32 8.53 -11.89
CA VAL A 137 -19.15 7.59 -10.78
C VAL A 137 -18.34 8.18 -9.63
N ALA A 138 -18.54 9.47 -9.37
CA ALA A 138 -17.89 10.14 -8.24
C ALA A 138 -18.13 9.38 -6.92
N ASP A 139 -19.29 8.76 -6.74
CA ASP A 139 -19.67 8.04 -5.53
C ASP A 139 -19.41 6.53 -5.57
N TRP A 140 -18.85 6.00 -6.67
CA TRP A 140 -18.61 4.56 -6.77
C TRP A 140 -17.63 4.03 -5.73
N HIS A 141 -16.67 4.85 -5.28
CA HIS A 141 -15.71 4.45 -4.26
C HIS A 141 -16.39 3.98 -2.96
N GLY A 142 -17.55 4.54 -2.60
CA GLY A 142 -18.38 4.12 -1.48
C GLY A 142 -17.84 4.44 -0.10
N PHE A 143 -16.84 5.30 0.02
CA PHE A 143 -16.31 5.79 1.30
C PHE A 143 -17.10 7.02 1.76
N ASP A 144 -17.45 7.07 3.05
CA ASP A 144 -18.14 8.20 3.68
C ASP A 144 -17.22 9.42 3.75
N THR A 145 -15.95 9.20 4.13
CA THR A 145 -14.88 10.19 4.06
C THR A 145 -13.89 9.78 2.97
N TYR A 146 -13.64 10.68 2.01
CA TYR A 146 -12.75 10.39 0.89
C TYR A 146 -11.85 11.58 0.56
N ILE A 147 -10.53 11.40 0.68
CA ILE A 147 -9.52 12.41 0.34
C ILE A 147 -8.46 11.76 -0.55
N ASP A 148 -8.52 12.04 -1.86
CA ASP A 148 -7.53 11.57 -2.84
C ASP A 148 -6.34 12.51 -2.95
N HIS A 149 -5.15 11.95 -2.81
CA HIS A 149 -3.86 12.62 -2.99
C HIS A 149 -3.01 12.02 -4.09
N SER A 150 -3.60 11.40 -5.10
CA SER A 150 -2.89 10.84 -6.27
C SER A 150 -2.04 11.85 -7.03
N SER A 151 -2.31 13.14 -6.90
CA SER A 151 -1.70 14.21 -7.70
C SER A 151 -0.66 15.05 -6.98
N SER A 152 0.01 14.50 -5.98
CA SER A 152 1.28 15.07 -5.56
C SER A 152 1.32 16.40 -4.79
N LYS A 153 0.24 16.91 -4.27
CA LYS A 153 0.29 18.12 -3.43
C LYS A 153 0.16 17.73 -1.96
N GLY A 154 1.28 17.58 -1.28
CA GLY A 154 1.32 17.39 0.16
C GLY A 154 1.90 16.08 0.67
N GLY A 155 2.22 15.11 -0.21
CA GLY A 155 2.91 13.87 0.16
C GLY A 155 2.20 13.02 1.22
N ASP A 156 2.98 12.11 1.79
CA ASP A 156 2.51 11.19 2.83
C ASP A 156 2.26 11.89 4.17
N THR A 157 2.95 13.00 4.44
CA THR A 157 2.68 13.86 5.61
C THR A 157 1.24 14.37 5.63
N TYR A 158 0.71 14.80 4.48
CA TYR A 158 -0.67 15.27 4.43
C TYR A 158 -1.65 14.10 4.62
N THR A 159 -1.40 12.96 3.97
CA THR A 159 -2.19 11.73 4.13
C THR A 159 -2.23 11.32 5.60
N ARG A 160 -1.07 11.21 6.25
CA ARG A 160 -0.96 10.91 7.67
C ARG A 160 -1.73 11.90 8.55
N ASN A 161 -1.57 13.20 8.34
CA ASN A 161 -2.22 14.22 9.19
C ASN A 161 -3.76 14.12 9.10
N ASN A 162 -4.32 13.83 7.92
CA ASN A 162 -5.76 13.59 7.79
C ASN A 162 -6.20 12.32 8.54
N ILE A 163 -5.42 11.24 8.45
CA ILE A 163 -5.68 10.00 9.19
C ILE A 163 -5.68 10.25 10.70
N LEU A 164 -4.64 10.94 11.23
CA LEU A 164 -4.55 11.26 12.65
C LEU A 164 -5.71 12.14 13.11
N GLY A 165 -6.10 13.13 12.30
CA GLY A 165 -7.27 13.97 12.58
C GLY A 165 -8.54 13.15 12.68
N TRP A 166 -8.74 12.27 11.70
CA TRP A 166 -9.93 11.41 11.62
C TRP A 166 -9.99 10.38 12.75
N LEU A 167 -8.87 9.78 13.16
CA LEU A 167 -8.82 8.81 14.27
C LEU A 167 -9.17 9.42 15.64
N ARG A 168 -9.02 10.74 15.80
CA ARG A 168 -9.34 11.47 17.04
C ARG A 168 -10.83 11.79 17.22
N GLU A 169 -11.62 11.60 16.20
CA GLU A 169 -13.05 11.81 16.25
C GLU A 169 -13.74 10.64 16.97
N GLU A 170 -14.72 10.93 17.84
CA GLU A 170 -15.53 9.90 18.50
C GLU A 170 -16.44 9.20 17.49
N ARG A 171 -16.62 7.88 17.66
CA ARG A 171 -17.43 7.03 16.79
C ARG A 171 -18.34 6.12 17.60
N GLU A 172 -19.55 5.90 17.08
CA GLU A 172 -20.52 5.01 17.72
C GLU A 172 -20.41 3.53 17.25
N GLY A 173 -19.61 3.26 16.23
CA GLY A 173 -19.50 1.94 15.62
C GLY A 173 -18.13 1.63 15.03
N PRO A 174 -17.96 0.43 14.45
CA PRO A 174 -16.69 0.02 13.86
C PRO A 174 -16.40 0.80 12.59
N PHE A 175 -15.11 1.02 12.31
CA PHE A 175 -14.66 1.70 11.12
C PHE A 175 -13.84 0.80 10.17
N PHE A 176 -13.90 1.14 8.90
CA PHE A 176 -12.98 0.68 7.87
C PHE A 176 -12.20 1.87 7.31
N LEU A 177 -10.93 1.94 7.62
CA LEU A 177 -10.02 3.00 7.20
C LEU A 177 -8.99 2.47 6.22
N VAL A 178 -8.85 3.14 5.07
CA VAL A 178 -7.75 2.91 4.12
C VAL A 178 -6.75 4.05 4.22
N ALA A 179 -5.53 3.73 4.61
CA ALA A 179 -4.36 4.60 4.64
C ALA A 179 -3.48 4.29 3.42
N SER A 180 -3.56 5.10 2.37
CA SER A 180 -2.89 4.83 1.10
C SER A 180 -1.74 5.78 0.88
N PHE A 181 -0.52 5.36 1.28
CA PHE A 181 0.70 6.14 1.15
C PHE A 181 1.26 6.10 -0.28
N MET A 182 1.96 7.18 -0.66
CA MET A 182 2.60 7.32 -1.96
C MET A 182 3.96 6.63 -2.00
N ASN A 183 4.74 6.71 -0.92
CA ASN A 183 6.10 6.19 -0.90
C ASN A 183 6.13 4.65 -0.71
N PRO A 184 7.20 4.04 -1.31
CA PRO A 184 8.40 4.59 -1.94
C PRO A 184 8.29 4.97 -3.43
N HIS A 185 7.12 5.21 -4.00
CA HIS A 185 6.91 5.56 -5.43
C HIS A 185 7.70 6.79 -5.90
N ASP A 186 8.05 7.73 -5.02
CA ASP A 186 8.83 8.93 -5.38
C ASP A 186 10.26 8.59 -5.81
N SER A 187 10.70 7.34 -5.68
CA SER A 187 11.89 6.79 -6.35
C SER A 187 11.89 7.02 -7.87
N ALA A 188 10.71 7.16 -8.48
CA ALA A 188 10.58 7.55 -9.87
C ALA A 188 11.14 8.96 -10.16
N GLU A 189 10.97 9.89 -9.24
CA GLU A 189 11.54 11.23 -9.36
C GLU A 189 13.05 11.20 -9.15
N LEU A 190 13.53 10.40 -8.21
CA LEU A 190 14.96 10.16 -8.02
C LEU A 190 15.60 9.60 -9.29
N GLY A 191 15.00 8.59 -9.90
CA GLY A 191 15.49 8.03 -11.17
C GLY A 191 15.58 9.08 -12.29
N ARG A 192 14.61 10.00 -12.36
CA ARG A 192 14.63 11.12 -13.32
C ARG A 192 15.76 12.11 -13.06
N ALA A 193 16.08 12.36 -11.79
CA ALA A 193 17.15 13.28 -11.44
C ALA A 193 18.53 12.67 -11.69
N ILE A 194 18.75 11.41 -11.32
CA ILE A 194 19.97 10.68 -11.65
C ILE A 194 20.20 10.67 -13.17
N ALA A 195 19.14 10.54 -13.94
CA ALA A 195 19.19 10.60 -15.40
C ALA A 195 19.38 12.01 -15.98
N GLY A 196 19.45 13.06 -15.16
CA GLY A 196 19.66 14.44 -15.60
C GLY A 196 18.42 15.10 -16.23
N PHE A 197 17.22 14.56 -16.03
CA PHE A 197 15.97 15.16 -16.56
C PHE A 197 15.39 16.25 -15.66
N ARG A 198 15.84 16.35 -14.41
CA ARG A 198 15.44 17.38 -13.45
C ARG A 198 16.63 17.87 -12.67
N GLU A 199 16.74 19.17 -12.50
CA GLU A 199 17.63 19.78 -11.53
C GLU A 199 16.89 19.86 -10.19
N GLY A 200 17.42 19.15 -9.20
CA GLY A 200 16.89 19.15 -7.83
C GLY A 200 15.59 18.38 -7.66
N ILE A 201 15.61 17.37 -6.79
CA ILE A 201 14.40 16.75 -6.28
C ILE A 201 14.16 17.32 -4.90
N THR A 202 12.96 17.81 -4.68
CA THR A 202 12.42 17.94 -3.35
C THR A 202 11.48 16.75 -3.18
N PHE A 203 11.87 15.76 -2.40
CA PHE A 203 10.92 14.82 -1.85
C PHE A 203 9.95 15.65 -1.01
N LYS A 204 8.66 15.46 -1.21
CA LYS A 204 7.65 16.38 -0.72
C LYS A 204 7.56 16.44 0.79
N ASP A 205 7.94 15.36 1.44
CA ASP A 205 7.85 15.22 2.89
C ASP A 205 9.13 15.62 3.61
N GLU A 206 10.30 15.24 3.07
CA GLU A 206 11.60 15.66 3.60
C GLU A 206 12.67 15.67 2.49
N PRO A 207 13.61 16.61 2.53
CA PRO A 207 14.69 16.63 1.56
C PRO A 207 15.65 15.48 1.83
N VAL A 208 15.73 14.52 0.92
CA VAL A 208 16.78 13.51 0.90
C VAL A 208 17.93 14.03 0.07
N ASP A 209 19.07 14.30 0.69
CA ASP A 209 20.30 14.68 0.00
C ASP A 209 20.96 13.47 -0.65
N TRP A 210 20.39 13.04 -1.78
CA TRP A 210 20.90 11.92 -2.55
C TRP A 210 22.18 12.21 -3.30
N GLN A 211 22.57 13.49 -3.48
CA GLN A 211 23.78 13.91 -4.16
C GLN A 211 24.99 13.92 -3.23
N GLY A 212 24.77 14.27 -1.96
CA GLY A 212 25.83 14.43 -0.95
C GLY A 212 26.27 13.12 -0.29
N ILE A 213 25.68 11.96 -0.62
CA ILE A 213 26.03 10.69 -0.02
C ILE A 213 27.40 10.17 -0.50
N ASP A 214 28.12 9.53 0.38
CA ASP A 214 29.27 8.68 0.05
C ASP A 214 28.75 7.29 -0.36
N VAL A 215 28.62 7.07 -1.67
CA VAL A 215 28.02 5.85 -2.24
C VAL A 215 28.76 4.59 -1.79
N GLU A 216 30.09 4.65 -1.66
CA GLU A 216 30.86 3.48 -1.24
C GLU A 216 30.59 3.08 0.22
N LYS A 217 30.26 4.04 1.05
CA LYS A 217 30.03 3.85 2.48
C LYS A 217 28.55 3.68 2.80
N ASP A 218 27.68 4.51 2.21
CA ASP A 218 26.30 4.68 2.65
C ASP A 218 25.29 3.89 1.81
N ALA A 219 25.63 3.59 0.53
CA ALA A 219 24.69 2.91 -0.36
C ALA A 219 24.88 1.39 -0.34
N PRO A 220 23.80 0.61 -0.49
CA PRO A 220 23.89 -0.84 -0.57
C PRO A 220 24.73 -1.28 -1.76
N PRO A 221 25.40 -2.44 -1.69
CA PRO A 221 26.05 -3.04 -2.85
C PRO A 221 25.00 -3.44 -3.89
N LEU A 222 25.41 -3.55 -5.16
CA LEU A 222 24.54 -4.08 -6.20
C LEU A 222 24.08 -5.50 -5.84
N PRO A 223 22.81 -5.84 -6.12
CA PRO A 223 22.30 -7.17 -5.80
C PRO A 223 23.00 -8.25 -6.63
N ALA A 224 23.07 -9.46 -6.10
CA ALA A 224 23.76 -10.58 -6.75
C ALA A 224 23.18 -10.90 -8.15
N ASN A 225 21.92 -10.57 -8.39
CA ASN A 225 21.21 -10.73 -9.65
C ASN A 225 21.14 -9.42 -10.48
N PHE A 226 22.06 -8.49 -10.30
CA PHE A 226 22.12 -7.24 -11.05
C PHE A 226 22.26 -7.44 -12.57
N GLY A 227 22.85 -8.55 -13.01
CA GLY A 227 23.02 -8.88 -14.43
C GLY A 227 21.69 -9.09 -15.15
N VAL A 228 21.66 -8.74 -16.46
CA VAL A 228 20.53 -9.11 -17.32
C VAL A 228 20.53 -10.63 -17.52
N MET A 229 19.37 -11.27 -17.44
CA MET A 229 19.25 -12.71 -17.67
C MET A 229 19.59 -13.07 -19.12
N GLU A 230 20.37 -14.14 -19.32
CA GLU A 230 20.81 -14.57 -20.64
C GLU A 230 19.65 -14.91 -21.59
N ASN A 231 18.56 -15.46 -21.06
CA ASN A 231 17.37 -15.86 -21.82
C ASN A 231 16.14 -15.00 -21.45
N GLU A 232 16.34 -13.72 -21.27
CA GLU A 232 15.24 -12.82 -20.93
C GLU A 232 14.20 -12.76 -22.06
N PRO A 233 12.90 -12.87 -21.76
CA PRO A 233 11.87 -12.76 -22.79
C PRO A 233 11.95 -11.43 -23.55
N GLU A 234 11.72 -11.45 -24.86
CA GLU A 234 11.79 -10.29 -25.75
C GLU A 234 11.00 -9.06 -25.21
N GLY A 235 9.85 -9.31 -24.58
CA GLY A 235 9.03 -8.25 -24.00
C GLY A 235 9.74 -7.43 -22.91
N PHE A 236 10.73 -7.99 -22.21
CA PHE A 236 11.58 -7.27 -21.28
C PHE A 236 12.69 -6.52 -21.98
N THR A 237 13.32 -7.16 -22.97
CA THR A 237 14.39 -6.55 -23.78
C THR A 237 13.88 -5.29 -24.47
N VAL A 238 12.69 -5.34 -25.07
CA VAL A 238 12.05 -4.18 -25.72
C VAL A 238 11.72 -3.07 -24.72
N ARG A 239 11.50 -3.40 -23.46
CA ARG A 239 11.18 -2.42 -22.40
C ARG A 239 12.41 -1.85 -21.69
N ARG A 240 13.55 -2.47 -21.83
CA ARG A 240 14.81 -1.98 -21.26
C ARG A 240 15.41 -0.97 -22.24
N PRO A 241 15.85 0.22 -21.76
CA PRO A 241 16.54 1.17 -22.61
C PRO A 241 17.75 0.53 -23.29
N GLN A 242 17.79 0.55 -24.62
CA GLN A 242 18.86 -0.08 -25.40
C GLN A 242 20.02 0.88 -25.71
N GLY A 243 19.79 2.17 -25.46
CA GLY A 243 20.80 3.19 -25.75
C GLY A 243 20.58 4.47 -24.98
N PRO A 244 21.61 5.33 -24.98
CA PRO A 244 21.62 6.54 -24.17
C PRO A 244 20.54 7.58 -24.53
N ASP A 245 20.00 7.52 -25.73
CA ASP A 245 19.00 8.47 -26.23
C ASP A 245 17.59 7.89 -26.23
N GLU A 246 17.44 6.62 -25.85
CA GLU A 246 16.14 5.96 -25.84
C GLU A 246 15.31 6.42 -24.64
N LYS A 247 14.27 7.16 -24.94
CA LYS A 247 13.27 7.62 -23.96
C LYS A 247 12.25 6.53 -23.73
N TYR A 248 12.65 5.46 -23.03
CA TYR A 248 11.69 4.44 -22.73
C TYR A 248 10.82 4.84 -21.53
N TRP A 249 9.53 4.81 -21.77
CA TRP A 249 8.41 4.84 -20.80
C TRP A 249 8.40 5.87 -19.68
N SER A 250 9.50 6.24 -19.14
CA SER A 250 9.56 7.01 -17.91
C SER A 250 10.49 8.18 -18.00
N SER A 251 11.09 8.42 -19.14
CA SER A 251 12.15 9.40 -19.12
C SER A 251 13.33 8.99 -18.21
N HIS A 252 13.53 7.70 -17.93
CA HIS A 252 14.67 7.20 -17.17
C HIS A 252 15.59 6.43 -18.10
N PRO A 253 16.61 7.02 -18.72
CA PRO A 253 17.55 6.27 -19.49
C PRO A 253 18.54 5.54 -18.57
N THR A 254 18.06 4.46 -17.93
CA THR A 254 18.90 3.61 -17.08
C THR A 254 20.06 2.98 -17.87
N ALA A 255 19.98 2.96 -19.20
CA ALA A 255 21.10 2.53 -20.05
C ALA A 255 22.38 3.37 -19.89
N LYS A 256 22.27 4.61 -19.41
CA LYS A 256 23.43 5.48 -19.10
C LYS A 256 23.91 5.35 -17.67
N TRP A 257 23.16 4.65 -16.81
CA TRP A 257 23.49 4.59 -15.40
C TRP A 257 24.75 3.75 -15.18
N THR A 258 25.68 4.35 -14.46
CA THR A 258 26.83 3.65 -13.89
C THR A 258 26.38 2.77 -12.72
N GLU A 259 27.26 1.91 -12.20
CA GLU A 259 27.00 1.15 -10.99
C GLU A 259 26.77 2.07 -9.79
N GLU A 260 27.45 3.20 -9.74
CA GLU A 260 27.25 4.22 -8.71
C GLU A 260 25.84 4.83 -8.80
N ASP A 261 25.31 5.11 -10.00
CA ASP A 261 23.96 5.63 -10.19
C ASP A 261 22.91 4.62 -9.71
N TRP A 262 23.10 3.34 -9.98
CA TRP A 262 22.23 2.28 -9.49
C TRP A 262 22.26 2.18 -7.97
N ARG A 263 23.42 2.27 -7.35
CA ARG A 263 23.56 2.26 -5.90
C ARG A 263 22.93 3.49 -5.25
N ARG A 264 23.07 4.69 -5.86
CA ARG A 264 22.35 5.91 -5.42
C ARG A 264 20.83 5.75 -5.50
N TYR A 265 20.35 5.13 -6.57
CA TYR A 265 18.91 4.82 -6.72
C TYR A 265 18.42 3.90 -5.60
N MET A 266 19.12 2.81 -5.33
CA MET A 266 18.78 1.89 -4.25
C MET A 266 18.76 2.59 -2.90
N TRP A 267 19.82 3.35 -2.60
CA TRP A 267 19.89 4.10 -1.34
C TRP A 267 18.71 5.07 -1.17
N GLY A 268 18.39 5.83 -2.20
CA GLY A 268 17.26 6.77 -2.12
C GLY A 268 15.91 6.08 -2.00
N TYR A 269 15.73 4.94 -2.65
CA TYR A 269 14.54 4.10 -2.49
C TYR A 269 14.42 3.61 -1.04
N ASP A 270 15.51 3.15 -0.44
CA ASP A 270 15.55 2.67 0.95
C ASP A 270 15.15 3.78 1.94
N ARG A 271 15.63 5.02 1.73
CA ARG A 271 15.19 6.19 2.55
C ARG A 271 13.71 6.50 2.41
N LEU A 272 13.13 6.31 1.22
CA LEU A 272 11.69 6.47 1.02
C LEU A 272 10.86 5.38 1.73
N VAL A 273 11.40 4.17 1.83
CA VAL A 273 10.78 3.09 2.63
C VAL A 273 10.78 3.46 4.12
N GLU A 274 11.90 3.93 4.66
CA GLU A 274 11.99 4.37 6.06
C GLU A 274 11.08 5.56 6.37
N MET A 275 11.02 6.53 5.46
CA MET A 275 10.12 7.67 5.60
C MET A 275 8.64 7.23 5.67
N MET A 276 8.27 6.29 4.83
CA MET A 276 6.92 5.73 4.83
C MET A 276 6.66 4.94 6.12
N ASP A 277 7.61 4.12 6.58
CA ASP A 277 7.53 3.39 7.84
C ASP A 277 7.30 4.33 9.03
N ALA A 278 8.01 5.46 9.06
CA ALA A 278 7.81 6.47 10.10
C ALA A 278 6.37 7.04 10.09
N HIS A 279 5.76 7.23 8.92
CA HIS A 279 4.36 7.64 8.84
C HIS A 279 3.41 6.56 9.34
N VAL A 280 3.67 5.30 9.03
CA VAL A 280 2.92 4.15 9.58
C VAL A 280 3.04 4.13 11.09
N GLY A 281 4.25 4.30 11.64
CA GLY A 281 4.49 4.34 13.09
C GLY A 281 3.61 5.37 13.80
N LEU A 282 3.52 6.59 13.26
CA LEU A 282 2.68 7.64 13.82
C LEU A 282 1.17 7.29 13.78
N VAL A 283 0.71 6.55 12.78
CA VAL A 283 -0.68 6.07 12.71
C VAL A 283 -0.93 5.00 13.77
N LEU A 284 0.00 4.05 13.96
CA LEU A 284 -0.09 3.02 15.00
C LEU A 284 -0.09 3.63 16.39
N ASP A 285 0.78 4.62 16.64
CA ASP A 285 0.84 5.33 17.92
C ASP A 285 -0.46 6.10 18.23
N GLU A 286 -1.11 6.66 17.20
CA GLU A 286 -2.41 7.33 17.41
C GLU A 286 -3.51 6.30 17.72
N LEU A 287 -3.54 5.13 17.05
CA LEU A 287 -4.48 4.04 17.40
C LEU A 287 -4.31 3.61 18.86
N GLU A 288 -3.08 3.42 19.31
CA GLU A 288 -2.78 3.05 20.69
C GLU A 288 -3.25 4.14 21.67
N LYS A 289 -2.91 5.40 21.38
CA LYS A 289 -3.29 6.56 22.18
C LYS A 289 -4.80 6.73 22.31
N GLN A 290 -5.57 6.40 21.28
CA GLN A 290 -7.03 6.44 21.29
C GLN A 290 -7.65 5.16 21.92
N GLY A 291 -6.83 4.17 22.32
CA GLY A 291 -7.30 2.90 22.87
C GLY A 291 -7.98 2.00 21.84
N LEU A 292 -7.67 2.16 20.56
CA LEU A 292 -8.29 1.44 19.44
C LEU A 292 -7.47 0.23 18.97
N MET A 293 -6.21 0.08 19.43
CA MET A 293 -5.28 -0.92 18.91
C MET A 293 -5.81 -2.34 19.06
N ASP A 294 -6.29 -2.72 20.25
CA ASP A 294 -6.72 -4.09 20.56
C ASP A 294 -7.99 -4.50 19.80
N ASP A 295 -8.80 -3.53 19.40
CA ASP A 295 -10.05 -3.74 18.66
C ASP A 295 -9.91 -3.49 17.14
N THR A 296 -8.67 -3.36 16.62
CA THR A 296 -8.41 -3.06 15.21
C THR A 296 -7.63 -4.18 14.53
N VAL A 297 -8.19 -4.74 13.46
CA VAL A 297 -7.45 -5.58 12.52
C VAL A 297 -6.67 -4.69 11.58
N ILE A 298 -5.33 -4.78 11.61
CA ILE A 298 -4.44 -3.99 10.77
C ILE A 298 -3.90 -4.87 9.66
N ILE A 299 -4.07 -4.41 8.41
CA ILE A 299 -3.56 -5.07 7.21
C ILE A 299 -2.56 -4.13 6.56
N PHE A 300 -1.31 -4.56 6.44
CA PHE A 300 -0.24 -3.81 5.77
C PHE A 300 0.12 -4.48 4.46
N THR A 301 0.15 -3.73 3.35
CA THR A 301 0.50 -4.27 2.03
C THR A 301 1.00 -3.18 1.07
N SER A 302 1.39 -3.60 -0.13
CA SER A 302 1.72 -2.71 -1.25
C SER A 302 0.94 -3.10 -2.51
N ASP A 303 0.79 -2.15 -3.42
CA ASP A 303 0.14 -2.44 -4.71
C ASP A 303 1.07 -3.19 -5.68
N HIS A 304 2.37 -3.00 -5.63
CA HIS A 304 3.41 -3.76 -6.34
C HIS A 304 4.78 -3.43 -5.73
N GLY A 305 5.81 -4.15 -6.17
CA GLY A 305 7.19 -3.88 -5.79
C GLY A 305 7.94 -2.95 -6.74
N ASP A 306 9.26 -2.94 -6.60
CA ASP A 306 10.24 -2.22 -7.40
C ASP A 306 11.40 -3.15 -7.75
N GLY A 307 11.96 -3.04 -8.95
CA GLY A 307 13.09 -3.86 -9.39
C GLY A 307 14.35 -3.68 -8.56
N HIS A 308 14.53 -2.54 -7.91
CA HIS A 308 15.60 -2.24 -6.96
C HIS A 308 16.98 -2.68 -7.46
N ALA A 309 17.31 -2.33 -8.69
CA ALA A 309 18.50 -2.71 -9.45
C ALA A 309 18.62 -4.18 -9.86
N SER A 310 17.85 -5.11 -9.32
CA SER A 310 17.83 -6.50 -9.75
C SER A 310 17.58 -6.58 -11.27
N HIS A 311 18.35 -7.41 -11.98
CA HIS A 311 18.26 -7.54 -13.43
C HIS A 311 18.43 -6.23 -14.21
N ARG A 312 19.11 -5.23 -13.64
CA ARG A 312 19.17 -3.85 -14.16
C ARG A 312 17.77 -3.27 -14.39
N TRP A 313 16.84 -3.56 -13.50
CA TRP A 313 15.47 -3.09 -13.56
C TRP A 313 15.20 -2.13 -12.41
N ASN A 314 14.64 -0.99 -12.74
CA ASN A 314 14.08 -0.05 -11.77
C ASN A 314 12.57 0.02 -11.96
N MET A 315 11.86 0.45 -10.94
CA MET A 315 10.41 0.56 -10.97
C MET A 315 9.70 -0.80 -11.12
N LYS A 316 8.59 -0.82 -11.79
CA LYS A 316 7.57 -1.86 -11.88
C LYS A 316 7.45 -2.41 -13.31
N MET A 317 6.34 -3.12 -13.59
CA MET A 317 5.98 -3.64 -14.91
C MET A 317 6.81 -4.85 -15.36
N SER A 318 7.45 -5.53 -14.45
CA SER A 318 8.08 -6.82 -14.68
C SER A 318 7.39 -7.91 -13.87
N PHE A 319 7.58 -9.16 -14.24
CA PHE A 319 7.17 -10.32 -13.43
C PHE A 319 8.33 -10.90 -12.62
N TYR A 320 9.41 -10.13 -12.48
CA TYR A 320 10.46 -10.46 -11.51
C TYR A 320 9.92 -10.40 -10.09
N GLU A 321 10.48 -11.25 -9.23
CA GLU A 321 10.08 -11.36 -7.83
C GLU A 321 10.02 -9.99 -7.14
N GLU A 322 10.97 -9.13 -7.44
CA GLU A 322 11.10 -7.79 -6.84
C GLU A 322 9.93 -6.86 -7.22
N SER A 323 9.30 -7.09 -8.37
CA SER A 323 8.14 -6.30 -8.81
C SER A 323 6.80 -6.90 -8.38
N VAL A 324 6.71 -8.21 -8.18
CA VAL A 324 5.45 -8.90 -7.90
C VAL A 324 5.29 -9.34 -6.45
N ASN A 325 6.37 -9.62 -5.72
CA ASN A 325 6.32 -9.93 -4.30
C ASN A 325 6.15 -8.63 -3.51
N ILE A 326 5.13 -8.59 -2.68
CA ILE A 326 4.75 -7.42 -1.88
C ILE A 326 4.74 -7.77 -0.41
N PRO A 327 4.92 -6.79 0.50
CA PRO A 327 4.71 -7.02 1.92
C PRO A 327 3.25 -7.39 2.18
N PHE A 328 3.05 -8.33 3.10
CA PHE A 328 1.71 -8.70 3.58
C PHE A 328 1.79 -9.44 4.93
#